data_2bd4014a02b7e485f95faec0b597dbae
#
_entry.id   2bd4014a02b7e485f95faec0b597dbae
#
_cell.length_a   1.000
_cell.length_b   1.000
_cell.length_c   1.000
_cell.angle_alpha   90.00
_cell.angle_beta   90.00
_cell.angle_gamma   90.00
#
_symmetry.space_group_name_H-M   'P 1'
#
loop_
_entity.id
_entity.type
_entity.pdbx_description
1 polymer ?
#
loop_
_entity_poly.entity_id
_entity_poly.type
_entity_poly.pdbx_seq_one_letter_code
_entity_poly.pdbx_strand_id
1 'polypeptide(L)'
;MPNTADLSDLAVRQSRAETIGRPYVLFEDGRDHGRALLFDAPKEIIVAREAGEVARAFARMEAASRAGLHLAGYASYELGYALEPKLAARPSPESRTPLLLFGAFAAPRAVNQDFGADLPESRISLRPAWSSEEYAQRFQKCRDYIFAGDVYQINLTFPLYGRFEGEPLALYRALRKRQPVAYGGVVALGGETIVSLSPEVFFEANSLASATGAPMGRAIRARPMKGTAQRGFMPPEDMARAKYLVEDEKSRAENLMIVDLLRNDLSRLAEIGSVKVTDLFTVQTYPTLHQMTSGIEAKLRENVTLAELFSGLFPCGSVTGAPKIRAMEIIRDLECAARGVYCGSLGVISPDGDMRFNVAIRTLTIFPDHELVCNVGSAIVADSTAREEYEECLIKARFLTGA
;
A
#
# COMPACT_ATOMS: atom_id res chain seq x y z
N MET A 1 37.24 8.13 30.83
CA MET A 1 36.93 7.60 29.49
C MET A 1 35.44 7.73 29.29
N PRO A 2 34.94 8.40 28.24
CA PRO A 2 33.50 8.46 27.99
C PRO A 2 32.96 7.05 27.68
N ASN A 3 31.80 6.76 28.23
CA ASN A 3 31.12 5.46 28.16
C ASN A 3 30.76 5.13 26.71
N THR A 4 31.03 3.92 26.23
CA THR A 4 30.78 3.49 24.85
C THR A 4 29.30 3.59 24.43
N ALA A 5 28.36 3.64 25.38
CA ALA A 5 26.95 3.95 25.17
C ALA A 5 26.72 5.40 24.71
N ASP A 6 27.49 6.35 25.21
CA ASP A 6 27.38 7.78 24.87
C ASP A 6 27.82 8.09 23.43
N LEU A 7 28.80 7.35 22.91
CA LEU A 7 29.28 7.53 21.54
C LEU A 7 28.35 6.95 20.48
N SER A 8 27.65 5.85 20.81
CA SER A 8 26.62 5.27 19.93
C SER A 8 25.37 6.16 19.86
N ASP A 9 24.96 6.75 20.96
CA ASP A 9 23.85 7.70 21.04
C ASP A 9 24.16 9.01 20.32
N LEU A 10 25.40 9.51 20.43
CA LEU A 10 25.82 10.72 19.70
C LEU A 10 25.85 10.48 18.17
N ALA A 11 26.36 9.34 17.72
CA ALA A 11 26.37 8.96 16.31
C ALA A 11 24.97 8.80 15.73
N VAL A 12 24.03 8.23 16.50
CA VAL A 12 22.62 8.11 16.13
C VAL A 12 21.94 9.48 16.05
N ARG A 13 22.22 10.39 17.01
CA ARG A 13 21.68 11.76 17.02
C ARG A 13 22.23 12.61 15.87
N GLN A 14 23.55 12.53 15.58
CA GLN A 14 24.15 13.24 14.44
C GLN A 14 23.61 12.74 13.09
N SER A 15 23.55 11.43 12.90
CA SER A 15 22.99 10.79 11.70
C SER A 15 21.52 11.18 11.46
N ARG A 16 20.76 11.43 12.54
CA ARG A 16 19.36 11.85 12.47
C ARG A 16 19.21 13.31 12.06
N ALA A 17 19.95 14.22 12.69
CA ALA A 17 19.92 15.66 12.36
C ALA A 17 20.30 15.90 10.88
N GLU A 18 21.11 15.01 10.30
CA GLU A 18 21.48 15.05 8.89
C GLU A 18 20.36 14.53 7.95
N THR A 19 19.43 13.71 8.44
CA THR A 19 18.35 13.11 7.62
C THR A 19 17.06 13.94 7.65
N ILE A 20 16.73 14.55 8.82
CA ILE A 20 15.54 15.39 8.96
C ILE A 20 15.74 16.68 8.16
N GLY A 21 14.80 16.99 7.26
CA GLY A 21 14.87 18.12 6.34
C GLY A 21 15.56 17.83 5.01
N ARG A 22 16.06 16.61 4.80
CA ARG A 22 16.56 16.13 3.50
C ARG A 22 15.64 15.04 2.94
N PRO A 23 15.66 14.80 1.62
CA PRO A 23 14.89 13.70 1.03
C PRO A 23 15.31 12.32 1.57
N TYR A 24 14.33 11.53 2.04
CA TYR A 24 14.56 10.16 2.51
C TYR A 24 13.34 9.27 2.27
N VAL A 25 13.56 7.96 2.32
CA VAL A 25 12.52 6.92 2.42
C VAL A 25 12.89 5.97 3.55
N LEU A 26 11.91 5.66 4.39
CA LEU A 26 12.04 4.68 5.47
C LEU A 26 11.03 3.55 5.25
N PHE A 27 11.49 2.31 5.20
CA PHE A 27 10.62 1.12 5.21
C PHE A 27 10.94 0.21 6.38
N GLU A 28 9.89 -0.41 6.94
CA GLU A 28 9.99 -1.19 8.15
C GLU A 28 8.95 -2.31 8.20
N ASP A 29 9.35 -3.49 8.71
CA ASP A 29 8.42 -4.48 9.22
C ASP A 29 8.26 -4.27 10.74
N GLY A 30 7.13 -3.72 11.14
CA GLY A 30 6.86 -3.38 12.55
C GLY A 30 6.41 -4.56 13.40
N ARG A 31 6.18 -5.74 12.83
CA ARG A 31 5.74 -6.95 13.56
C ARG A 31 6.90 -7.66 14.24
N ASP A 32 8.03 -7.69 13.57
CA ASP A 32 9.27 -8.22 14.09
C ASP A 32 10.10 -7.08 14.68
N HIS A 33 10.89 -7.34 15.71
CA HIS A 33 11.93 -6.38 16.15
C HIS A 33 12.93 -6.13 15.03
N GLY A 34 12.39 -6.12 13.81
CA GLY A 34 13.04 -6.05 12.53
C GLY A 34 13.78 -4.73 12.30
N ARG A 35 14.68 -4.80 11.37
CA ARG A 35 15.47 -3.65 10.94
C ARG A 35 14.61 -2.75 10.07
N ALA A 36 14.59 -1.45 10.36
CA ALA A 36 14.12 -0.45 9.44
C ALA A 36 15.23 -0.16 8.41
N LEU A 37 14.84 -0.02 7.15
CA LEU A 37 15.72 0.35 6.04
C LEU A 37 15.52 1.83 5.73
N LEU A 38 16.57 2.62 5.92
CA LEU A 38 16.59 4.04 5.58
C LEU A 38 17.37 4.23 4.28
N PHE A 39 16.70 4.84 3.32
CA PHE A 39 17.25 5.32 2.04
C PHE A 39 17.36 6.85 2.16
N ASP A 40 18.56 7.36 2.21
CA ASP A 40 18.84 8.80 2.29
C ASP A 40 19.81 9.24 1.18
N ALA A 41 19.94 10.55 0.99
CA ALA A 41 20.78 11.15 -0.03
C ALA A 41 20.54 10.55 -1.45
N PRO A 42 19.33 10.68 -2.02
CA PRO A 42 19.04 10.17 -3.35
C PRO A 42 19.99 10.80 -4.37
N LYS A 43 20.57 9.99 -5.26
CA LYS A 43 21.37 10.44 -6.40
C LYS A 43 20.50 11.09 -7.47
N GLU A 44 19.26 10.63 -7.56
CA GLU A 44 18.27 11.11 -8.50
C GLU A 44 16.87 10.98 -7.90
N ILE A 45 15.98 11.93 -8.20
CA ILE A 45 14.55 11.83 -7.95
C ILE A 45 13.84 11.70 -9.30
N ILE A 46 13.10 10.61 -9.46
CA ILE A 46 12.35 10.28 -10.66
C ILE A 46 10.87 10.55 -10.38
N VAL A 47 10.28 11.45 -11.16
CA VAL A 47 8.89 11.86 -11.00
C VAL A 47 8.15 11.77 -12.33
N ALA A 48 6.87 11.37 -12.28
CA ALA A 48 5.89 11.55 -13.32
C ALA A 48 4.63 12.16 -12.72
N ARG A 49 4.23 13.34 -13.20
CA ARG A 49 3.01 14.04 -12.78
C ARG A 49 1.87 13.81 -13.74
N GLU A 50 2.19 13.65 -15.01
CA GLU A 50 1.24 13.48 -16.09
C GLU A 50 1.44 12.14 -16.81
N ALA A 51 0.38 11.63 -17.45
CA ALA A 51 0.41 10.35 -18.16
C ALA A 51 1.52 10.26 -19.22
N GLY A 52 1.80 11.36 -19.93
CA GLY A 52 2.86 11.43 -20.94
C GLY A 52 4.28 11.26 -20.39
N GLU A 53 4.49 11.43 -19.08
CA GLU A 53 5.79 11.29 -18.43
C GLU A 53 6.06 9.86 -17.91
N VAL A 54 5.00 9.04 -17.78
CA VAL A 54 5.06 7.72 -17.10
C VAL A 54 6.06 6.78 -17.78
N ALA A 55 6.01 6.67 -19.11
CA ALA A 55 6.93 5.79 -19.85
C ALA A 55 8.41 6.19 -19.65
N ARG A 56 8.70 7.50 -19.66
CA ARG A 56 10.04 8.03 -19.41
C ARG A 56 10.46 7.77 -17.95
N ALA A 57 9.56 7.91 -16.99
CA ALA A 57 9.86 7.64 -15.59
C ALA A 57 10.23 6.16 -15.37
N PHE A 58 9.47 5.21 -15.91
CA PHE A 58 9.82 3.79 -15.86
C PHE A 58 11.18 3.49 -16.53
N ALA A 59 11.45 4.06 -17.69
CA ALA A 59 12.75 3.88 -18.35
C ALA A 59 13.91 4.40 -17.50
N ARG A 60 13.74 5.55 -16.81
CA ARG A 60 14.75 6.08 -15.86
C ARG A 60 14.91 5.17 -14.64
N MET A 61 13.81 4.65 -14.07
CA MET A 61 13.86 3.69 -12.97
C MET A 61 14.65 2.43 -13.36
N GLU A 62 14.39 1.87 -14.53
CA GLU A 62 15.13 0.70 -15.02
C GLU A 62 16.60 1.00 -15.30
N ALA A 63 16.91 2.18 -15.84
CA ALA A 63 18.30 2.61 -16.05
C ALA A 63 19.04 2.77 -14.72
N ALA A 64 18.43 3.36 -13.72
CA ALA A 64 18.99 3.51 -12.38
C ALA A 64 19.22 2.14 -11.70
N SER A 65 18.26 1.21 -11.79
CA SER A 65 18.41 -0.15 -11.27
C SER A 65 19.56 -0.90 -11.96
N ARG A 66 19.67 -0.83 -13.31
CA ARG A 66 20.80 -1.40 -14.04
C ARG A 66 22.15 -0.76 -13.71
N ALA A 67 22.14 0.49 -13.27
CA ALA A 67 23.34 1.18 -12.76
C ALA A 67 23.73 0.80 -11.31
N GLY A 68 23.05 -0.18 -10.71
CA GLY A 68 23.31 -0.66 -9.36
C GLY A 68 22.67 0.19 -8.26
N LEU A 69 21.67 1.01 -8.57
CA LEU A 69 20.96 1.83 -7.59
C LEU A 69 19.68 1.14 -7.10
N HIS A 70 19.41 1.31 -5.81
CA HIS A 70 18.12 0.96 -5.22
C HIS A 70 17.10 2.05 -5.52
N LEU A 71 15.86 1.66 -5.80
CA LEU A 71 14.74 2.56 -5.97
C LEU A 71 13.80 2.43 -4.78
N ALA A 72 13.37 3.55 -4.21
CA ALA A 72 12.39 3.56 -3.12
C ALA A 72 11.45 4.76 -3.28
N GLY A 73 10.14 4.54 -3.11
CA GLY A 73 9.16 5.59 -3.35
C GLY A 73 7.73 5.08 -3.41
N TYR A 74 6.89 5.73 -4.21
CA TYR A 74 5.49 5.36 -4.36
C TYR A 74 4.95 5.55 -5.78
N ALA A 75 3.81 4.87 -6.04
CA ALA A 75 2.91 5.05 -7.15
C ALA A 75 1.53 5.43 -6.62
N SER A 76 0.94 6.53 -7.11
CA SER A 76 -0.42 6.95 -6.77
C SER A 76 -1.46 6.12 -7.51
N TYR A 77 -2.67 5.99 -6.95
CA TYR A 77 -3.78 5.24 -7.56
C TYR A 77 -4.07 5.67 -9.00
N GLU A 78 -3.97 6.97 -9.28
CA GLU A 78 -4.24 7.57 -10.58
C GLU A 78 -3.27 7.12 -11.68
N LEU A 79 -2.11 6.57 -11.34
CA LEU A 79 -1.23 5.90 -12.29
C LEU A 79 -2.00 4.78 -13.04
N GLY A 80 -2.93 4.10 -12.39
CA GLY A 80 -3.75 3.07 -13.02
C GLY A 80 -4.60 3.59 -14.18
N TYR A 81 -5.06 4.83 -14.12
CA TYR A 81 -5.75 5.45 -15.24
C TYR A 81 -4.81 5.76 -16.43
N ALA A 82 -3.57 6.11 -16.14
CA ALA A 82 -2.57 6.39 -17.18
C ALA A 82 -2.04 5.11 -17.84
N LEU A 83 -2.03 3.97 -17.12
CA LEU A 83 -1.52 2.70 -17.63
C LEU A 83 -2.55 1.90 -18.43
N GLU A 84 -3.86 2.10 -18.22
CA GLU A 84 -4.91 1.37 -18.92
C GLU A 84 -5.46 2.21 -20.08
N PRO A 85 -5.26 1.80 -21.35
CA PRO A 85 -5.68 2.59 -22.52
C PRO A 85 -7.17 2.95 -22.53
N LYS A 86 -8.04 2.06 -22.03
CA LYS A 86 -9.50 2.31 -21.95
C LYS A 86 -9.83 3.42 -20.96
N LEU A 87 -9.04 3.56 -19.91
CA LEU A 87 -9.24 4.58 -18.86
C LEU A 87 -8.53 5.89 -19.21
N ALA A 88 -7.41 5.84 -19.93
CA ALA A 88 -6.62 7.01 -20.34
C ALA A 88 -7.36 7.95 -21.31
N ALA A 89 -8.39 7.45 -22.00
CA ALA A 89 -9.20 8.26 -22.93
C ALA A 89 -10.06 9.33 -22.21
N ARG A 90 -10.23 9.25 -20.90
CA ARG A 90 -10.98 10.23 -20.09
C ARG A 90 -10.05 10.90 -19.08
N PRO A 91 -10.26 12.18 -18.73
CA PRO A 91 -9.44 12.86 -17.73
C PRO A 91 -9.42 12.11 -16.41
N SER A 92 -8.23 11.99 -15.82
CA SER A 92 -8.06 11.53 -14.44
C SER A 92 -8.57 12.60 -13.47
N PRO A 93 -9.06 12.25 -12.27
CA PRO A 93 -9.28 13.24 -11.24
C PRO A 93 -8.01 14.04 -10.97
N GLU A 94 -8.14 15.34 -10.76
CA GLU A 94 -7.01 16.21 -10.45
C GLU A 94 -6.39 15.79 -9.11
N SER A 95 -5.09 15.51 -9.12
CA SER A 95 -4.33 15.07 -7.95
C SER A 95 -3.18 16.01 -7.66
N ARG A 96 -2.99 16.36 -6.40
CA ARG A 96 -1.82 17.12 -5.94
C ARG A 96 -0.56 16.24 -5.86
N THR A 97 -0.72 14.91 -5.80
CA THR A 97 0.41 13.98 -5.75
C THR A 97 0.83 13.55 -7.16
N PRO A 98 2.14 13.35 -7.42
CA PRO A 98 2.61 12.72 -8.65
C PRO A 98 2.00 11.33 -8.86
N LEU A 99 1.92 10.90 -10.12
CA LEU A 99 1.57 9.52 -10.50
C LEU A 99 2.64 8.54 -10.02
N LEU A 100 3.92 8.93 -10.15
CA LEU A 100 5.10 8.19 -9.69
C LEU A 100 6.08 9.14 -9.03
N LEU A 101 6.64 8.75 -7.88
CA LEU A 101 7.74 9.45 -7.21
C LEU A 101 8.68 8.43 -6.56
N PHE A 102 9.88 8.30 -7.12
CA PHE A 102 10.93 7.40 -6.61
C PHE A 102 12.26 8.13 -6.48
N GLY A 103 12.95 7.86 -5.37
CA GLY A 103 14.37 8.18 -5.23
C GLY A 103 15.22 7.00 -5.73
N ALA A 104 16.35 7.31 -6.37
CA ALA A 104 17.39 6.35 -6.71
C ALA A 104 18.57 6.52 -5.75
N PHE A 105 18.94 5.47 -5.01
CA PHE A 105 19.87 5.50 -3.88
C PHE A 105 21.03 4.53 -4.10
N ALA A 106 22.20 4.82 -3.48
CA ALA A 106 23.33 3.89 -3.54
C ALA A 106 23.02 2.56 -2.82
N ALA A 107 22.70 2.60 -1.55
CA ALA A 107 22.25 1.47 -0.76
C ALA A 107 21.46 1.97 0.45
N PRO A 108 20.49 1.20 0.98
CA PRO A 108 19.87 1.52 2.25
C PRO A 108 20.82 1.24 3.40
N ARG A 109 20.64 1.95 4.50
CA ARG A 109 21.25 1.61 5.78
C ARG A 109 20.23 1.08 6.77
N ALA A 110 20.60 0.07 7.52
CA ALA A 110 19.76 -0.41 8.61
C ALA A 110 19.79 0.63 9.76
N VAL A 111 18.60 0.97 10.25
CA VAL A 111 18.43 1.81 11.43
C VAL A 111 17.63 1.04 12.49
N ASN A 112 17.81 1.42 13.76
CA ASN A 112 17.01 0.79 14.81
C ASN A 112 15.57 1.32 14.80
N GLN A 113 14.69 0.62 15.50
CA GLN A 113 13.28 0.97 15.58
C GLN A 113 13.00 2.28 16.35
N ASP A 114 13.97 2.77 17.11
CA ASP A 114 13.87 4.03 17.86
C ASP A 114 14.34 5.23 17.06
N PHE A 115 14.75 5.05 15.80
CA PHE A 115 15.13 6.15 14.92
C PHE A 115 13.98 7.16 14.81
N GLY A 116 14.18 8.35 15.39
CA GLY A 116 13.18 9.42 15.49
C GLY A 116 12.23 9.34 16.71
N ALA A 117 12.48 8.46 17.68
CA ALA A 117 11.63 8.32 18.88
C ALA A 117 11.66 9.52 19.81
N ASP A 118 12.71 10.33 19.77
CA ASP A 118 12.92 11.55 20.57
C ASP A 118 12.40 12.83 19.91
N LEU A 119 11.69 12.70 18.76
CA LEU A 119 11.04 13.83 18.13
C LEU A 119 9.81 14.29 18.93
N PRO A 120 9.51 15.61 18.92
CA PRO A 120 8.31 16.13 19.55
C PRO A 120 7.04 15.45 19.04
N GLU A 121 6.04 15.30 19.92
CA GLU A 121 4.75 14.74 19.53
C GLU A 121 4.11 15.56 18.42
N SER A 122 3.57 14.84 17.44
CA SER A 122 2.82 15.43 16.34
C SER A 122 1.34 15.46 16.65
N ARG A 123 0.64 16.45 16.13
CA ARG A 123 -0.81 16.60 16.26
C ARG A 123 -1.49 16.49 14.91
N ILE A 124 -2.61 15.81 14.91
CA ILE A 124 -3.47 15.67 13.74
C ILE A 124 -4.92 15.98 14.12
N SER A 125 -5.64 16.61 13.19
CA SER A 125 -7.08 16.75 13.25
C SER A 125 -7.65 16.37 11.89
N LEU A 126 -8.69 15.55 11.85
CA LEU A 126 -9.27 15.03 10.61
C LEU A 126 -10.81 15.06 10.69
N ARG A 127 -11.45 15.38 9.58
CA ARG A 127 -12.91 15.32 9.42
C ARG A 127 -13.26 14.62 8.11
N PRO A 128 -14.28 13.73 8.10
CA PRO A 128 -14.77 13.12 6.88
C PRO A 128 -15.25 14.18 5.89
N ALA A 129 -14.95 13.98 4.60
CA ALA A 129 -15.47 14.83 3.54
C ALA A 129 -16.96 14.58 3.26
N TRP A 130 -17.44 13.40 3.58
CA TRP A 130 -18.85 13.02 3.41
C TRP A 130 -19.53 12.75 4.74
N SER A 131 -20.77 13.19 4.85
CA SER A 131 -21.71 12.72 5.87
C SER A 131 -22.20 11.31 5.55
N SER A 132 -22.91 10.68 6.48
CA SER A 132 -23.50 9.36 6.24
C SER A 132 -24.55 9.37 5.12
N GLU A 133 -25.27 10.50 4.96
CA GLU A 133 -26.26 10.70 3.92
C GLU A 133 -25.61 10.84 2.54
N GLU A 134 -24.55 11.61 2.44
CA GLU A 134 -23.77 11.76 1.19
C GLU A 134 -23.10 10.47 0.76
N TYR A 135 -22.62 9.68 1.73
CA TYR A 135 -22.10 8.34 1.48
C TYR A 135 -23.21 7.42 0.98
N ALA A 136 -24.39 7.41 1.64
CA ALA A 136 -25.52 6.55 1.28
C ALA A 136 -26.01 6.81 -0.16
N GLN A 137 -25.97 8.05 -0.63
CA GLN A 137 -26.34 8.38 -2.02
C GLN A 137 -25.39 7.73 -3.04
N ARG A 138 -24.07 7.73 -2.76
CA ARG A 138 -23.05 7.11 -3.64
C ARG A 138 -23.07 5.60 -3.53
N PHE A 139 -23.27 5.11 -2.32
CA PHE A 139 -23.46 3.68 -2.05
C PHE A 139 -24.64 3.13 -2.86
N GLN A 140 -25.77 3.84 -2.93
CA GLN A 140 -26.92 3.37 -3.72
C GLN A 140 -26.55 3.26 -5.20
N LYS A 141 -25.81 4.22 -5.78
CA LYS A 141 -25.32 4.12 -7.16
C LYS A 141 -24.39 2.91 -7.37
N CYS A 142 -23.51 2.61 -6.39
CA CYS A 142 -22.69 1.39 -6.45
C CYS A 142 -23.57 0.13 -6.50
N ARG A 143 -24.62 0.05 -5.67
CA ARG A 143 -25.56 -1.07 -5.68
C ARG A 143 -26.31 -1.17 -7.00
N ASP A 144 -26.74 -0.05 -7.58
CA ASP A 144 -27.42 -0.05 -8.87
C ASP A 144 -26.54 -0.67 -9.96
N TYR A 145 -25.22 -0.36 -10.00
CA TYR A 145 -24.26 -1.00 -10.90
C TYR A 145 -24.06 -2.50 -10.61
N ILE A 146 -24.04 -2.91 -9.34
CA ILE A 146 -23.94 -4.32 -8.95
C ILE A 146 -25.17 -5.09 -9.42
N PHE A 147 -26.38 -4.58 -9.17
CA PHE A 147 -27.62 -5.23 -9.58
C PHE A 147 -27.85 -5.19 -11.09
N ALA A 148 -27.28 -4.21 -11.80
CA ALA A 148 -27.25 -4.20 -13.26
C ALA A 148 -26.28 -5.23 -13.86
N GLY A 149 -25.42 -5.84 -13.02
CA GLY A 149 -24.42 -6.82 -13.47
C GLY A 149 -23.16 -6.21 -14.07
N ASP A 150 -22.95 -4.89 -13.90
CA ASP A 150 -21.72 -4.21 -14.36
C ASP A 150 -20.48 -4.67 -13.58
N VAL A 151 -20.63 -4.85 -12.26
CA VAL A 151 -19.57 -5.25 -11.35
C VAL A 151 -20.12 -6.14 -10.23
N TYR A 152 -19.25 -6.97 -9.64
CA TYR A 152 -19.58 -7.79 -8.47
C TYR A 152 -19.27 -7.07 -7.16
N GLN A 153 -18.26 -6.20 -7.19
CA GLN A 153 -17.76 -5.44 -6.04
C GLN A 153 -17.21 -4.10 -6.50
N ILE A 154 -17.41 -3.06 -5.69
CA ILE A 154 -16.77 -1.74 -5.82
C ILE A 154 -16.20 -1.33 -4.47
N ASN A 155 -14.92 -0.92 -4.45
CA ASN A 155 -14.33 -0.30 -3.26
C ASN A 155 -14.60 1.20 -3.32
N LEU A 156 -15.62 1.69 -2.59
CA LEU A 156 -15.98 3.10 -2.51
C LEU A 156 -15.18 3.80 -1.42
N THR A 157 -14.54 4.93 -1.76
CA THR A 157 -13.67 5.65 -0.85
C THR A 157 -13.99 7.14 -0.77
N PHE A 158 -13.58 7.76 0.35
CA PHE A 158 -13.66 9.19 0.53
C PHE A 158 -12.52 9.70 1.43
N PRO A 159 -12.09 10.96 1.25
CA PRO A 159 -11.05 11.55 2.07
C PRO A 159 -11.57 12.01 3.43
N LEU A 160 -10.68 11.94 4.41
CA LEU A 160 -10.72 12.75 5.61
C LEU A 160 -9.69 13.86 5.44
N TYR A 161 -10.11 15.11 5.54
CA TYR A 161 -9.25 16.28 5.45
C TYR A 161 -8.94 16.85 6.83
N GLY A 162 -7.74 17.38 6.97
CA GLY A 162 -7.33 17.97 8.22
C GLY A 162 -6.03 18.73 8.19
N ARG A 163 -5.46 18.93 9.38
CA ARG A 163 -4.20 19.66 9.57
C ARG A 163 -3.22 18.79 10.32
N PHE A 164 -1.96 18.95 9.97
CA PHE A 164 -0.83 18.31 10.59
C PHE A 164 0.09 19.35 11.21
N GLU A 165 0.55 19.09 12.44
CA GLU A 165 1.58 19.87 13.14
C GLU A 165 2.64 18.93 13.69
N GLY A 166 3.91 19.21 13.43
CA GLY A 166 5.05 18.45 13.94
C GLY A 166 5.87 17.80 12.83
N GLU A 167 6.56 16.71 13.18
CA GLU A 167 7.43 15.96 12.28
C GLU A 167 6.74 14.67 11.79
N PRO A 168 6.69 14.41 10.46
CA PRO A 168 6.04 13.22 9.92
C PRO A 168 6.61 11.90 10.46
N LEU A 169 7.91 11.83 10.73
CA LEU A 169 8.55 10.67 11.33
C LEU A 169 8.06 10.42 12.77
N ALA A 170 7.83 11.49 13.55
CA ALA A 170 7.24 11.35 14.90
C ALA A 170 5.82 10.81 14.84
N LEU A 171 5.01 11.31 13.90
CA LEU A 171 3.67 10.78 13.65
C LEU A 171 3.72 9.29 13.30
N TYR A 172 4.58 8.91 12.34
CA TYR A 172 4.76 7.51 11.97
C TYR A 172 5.09 6.63 13.19
N ARG A 173 6.04 7.06 14.03
CA ARG A 173 6.44 6.32 15.25
C ARG A 173 5.32 6.19 16.26
N ALA A 174 4.53 7.23 16.48
CA ALA A 174 3.38 7.20 17.37
C ALA A 174 2.30 6.22 16.88
N LEU A 175 1.99 6.27 15.58
CA LEU A 175 0.99 5.40 14.96
C LEU A 175 1.44 3.94 14.92
N ARG A 176 2.72 3.68 14.60
CA ARG A 176 3.31 2.34 14.57
C ARG A 176 3.25 1.63 15.93
N LYS A 177 3.48 2.36 17.03
CA LYS A 177 3.36 1.80 18.39
C LYS A 177 1.95 1.29 18.67
N ARG A 178 0.93 1.97 18.15
CA ARG A 178 -0.47 1.58 18.29
C ARG A 178 -0.86 0.43 17.39
N GLN A 179 -0.28 0.42 16.18
CA GLN A 179 -0.60 -0.56 15.16
C GLN A 179 0.65 -1.06 14.43
N PRO A 180 1.33 -2.07 14.97
CA PRO A 180 2.43 -2.73 14.28
C PRO A 180 1.93 -3.39 12.98
N VAL A 181 2.58 -3.08 11.87
CA VAL A 181 2.23 -3.61 10.53
C VAL A 181 3.46 -4.14 9.82
N ALA A 182 3.24 -4.99 8.81
CA ALA A 182 4.32 -5.60 8.04
C ALA A 182 5.02 -4.65 7.06
N TYR A 183 4.26 -3.69 6.50
CA TYR A 183 4.71 -2.90 5.35
C TYR A 183 4.55 -1.40 5.62
N GLY A 184 5.07 -0.98 6.79
CA GLY A 184 5.07 0.42 7.19
C GLY A 184 6.20 1.23 6.56
N GLY A 185 6.01 2.55 6.46
CA GLY A 185 7.06 3.43 5.96
C GLY A 185 6.71 4.90 5.87
N VAL A 186 7.73 5.68 5.60
CA VAL A 186 7.65 7.12 5.33
C VAL A 186 8.37 7.41 4.01
N VAL A 187 7.73 8.15 3.11
CA VAL A 187 8.35 8.66 1.89
C VAL A 187 8.33 10.17 1.91
N ALA A 188 9.50 10.79 2.00
CA ALA A 188 9.73 12.24 2.06
C ALA A 188 10.78 12.61 1.01
N LEU A 189 10.39 12.73 -0.27
CA LEU A 189 11.30 12.99 -1.39
C LEU A 189 11.25 14.42 -1.92
N GLY A 190 10.61 15.33 -1.19
CA GLY A 190 10.37 16.71 -1.58
C GLY A 190 8.94 16.91 -2.07
N GLY A 191 8.28 17.93 -1.56
CA GLY A 191 6.84 18.12 -1.72
C GLY A 191 6.07 17.50 -0.58
N GLU A 192 5.12 16.65 -0.88
CA GLU A 192 4.34 15.91 0.11
C GLU A 192 5.17 14.81 0.81
N THR A 193 4.76 14.49 2.05
CA THR A 193 5.29 13.35 2.80
C THR A 193 4.20 12.31 2.99
N ILE A 194 4.53 11.07 2.67
CA ILE A 194 3.62 9.92 2.81
C ILE A 194 3.99 9.16 4.08
N VAL A 195 2.99 8.92 4.93
CA VAL A 195 3.11 8.09 6.14
C VAL A 195 2.17 6.90 5.98
N SER A 196 2.72 5.69 5.84
CA SER A 196 1.96 4.48 5.57
C SER A 196 2.11 3.44 6.68
N LEU A 197 0.98 2.90 7.14
CA LEU A 197 0.90 1.77 8.07
C LEU A 197 0.15 0.59 7.41
N SER A 198 0.59 0.23 6.21
CA SER A 198 -0.06 -0.82 5.45
C SER A 198 0.18 -2.21 6.06
N PRO A 199 -0.88 -3.00 6.29
CA PRO A 199 -0.77 -4.40 6.67
C PRO A 199 -0.63 -5.33 5.45
N GLU A 200 -0.90 -4.85 4.23
CA GLU A 200 -1.11 -5.66 3.03
C GLU A 200 0.04 -5.51 2.04
N VAL A 201 0.59 -6.64 1.60
CA VAL A 201 1.50 -6.69 0.46
C VAL A 201 0.69 -6.67 -0.83
N PHE A 202 1.10 -5.85 -1.78
CA PHE A 202 0.57 -5.87 -3.12
C PHE A 202 1.21 -7.02 -3.92
N PHE A 203 2.54 -6.97 -4.06
CA PHE A 203 3.32 -8.06 -4.60
C PHE A 203 4.78 -8.00 -4.10
N GLU A 204 5.42 -9.15 -4.14
CA GLU A 204 6.87 -9.31 -4.01
C GLU A 204 7.37 -10.04 -5.25
N ALA A 205 8.47 -9.58 -5.83
CA ALA A 205 9.16 -10.32 -6.88
C ALA A 205 10.60 -10.54 -6.47
N ASN A 206 11.06 -11.78 -6.57
CA ASN A 206 12.40 -12.17 -6.16
C ASN A 206 13.10 -12.92 -7.29
N SER A 207 14.39 -12.67 -7.44
CA SER A 207 15.24 -13.38 -8.34
C SER A 207 15.35 -14.84 -7.92
N LEU A 208 15.15 -15.75 -8.87
CA LEU A 208 15.35 -17.18 -8.65
C LEU A 208 16.76 -17.56 -9.08
N ALA A 209 17.45 -18.31 -8.23
CA ALA A 209 18.74 -18.90 -8.56
C ALA A 209 18.67 -20.42 -8.42
N SER A 210 19.40 -21.13 -9.28
CA SER A 210 19.60 -22.58 -9.14
C SER A 210 20.48 -22.89 -7.92
N ALA A 211 20.58 -24.16 -7.55
CA ALA A 211 21.50 -24.61 -6.50
C ALA A 211 22.97 -24.25 -6.78
N THR A 212 23.32 -23.99 -8.03
CA THR A 212 24.66 -23.56 -8.47
C THR A 212 24.77 -22.02 -8.61
N GLY A 213 23.72 -21.26 -8.25
CA GLY A 213 23.69 -19.79 -8.34
C GLY A 213 23.35 -19.23 -9.73
N ALA A 214 23.05 -20.08 -10.73
CA ALA A 214 22.65 -19.59 -12.05
C ALA A 214 21.24 -18.96 -12.01
N PRO A 215 21.00 -17.83 -12.72
CA PRO A 215 19.70 -17.20 -12.79
C PRO A 215 18.65 -18.15 -13.39
N MET A 216 17.48 -18.26 -12.74
CA MET A 216 16.34 -19.07 -13.19
C MET A 216 15.08 -18.23 -13.49
N GLY A 217 15.24 -16.92 -13.62
CA GLY A 217 14.14 -16.00 -13.78
C GLY A 217 13.71 -15.36 -12.46
N ARG A 218 12.48 -14.84 -12.42
CA ARG A 218 11.91 -14.19 -11.22
C ARG A 218 10.58 -14.83 -10.82
N ALA A 219 10.43 -15.13 -9.52
CA ALA A 219 9.13 -15.44 -8.94
C ALA A 219 8.42 -14.16 -8.53
N ILE A 220 7.11 -14.14 -8.71
CA ILE A 220 6.25 -13.09 -8.18
C ILE A 220 5.21 -13.72 -7.26
N ARG A 221 4.95 -13.04 -6.14
CA ARG A 221 3.99 -13.45 -5.12
C ARG A 221 3.03 -12.32 -4.82
N ALA A 222 1.76 -12.67 -4.61
CA ALA A 222 0.74 -11.79 -4.08
C ALA A 222 0.02 -12.48 -2.92
N ARG A 223 -0.41 -11.70 -1.93
CA ARG A 223 -1.13 -12.24 -0.77
C ARG A 223 -2.28 -11.32 -0.37
N PRO A 224 -3.41 -11.40 -1.08
CA PRO A 224 -4.58 -10.61 -0.74
C PRO A 224 -5.12 -10.96 0.64
N MET A 225 -5.72 -9.97 1.28
CA MET A 225 -6.32 -10.05 2.60
C MET A 225 -7.81 -9.70 2.51
N LYS A 226 -8.70 -10.65 2.84
CA LYS A 226 -10.15 -10.45 2.97
C LYS A 226 -10.70 -11.30 4.10
N GLY A 227 -11.64 -10.75 4.84
CA GLY A 227 -12.17 -11.37 6.06
C GLY A 227 -11.33 -11.06 7.29
N THR A 228 -11.96 -10.49 8.31
CA THR A 228 -11.32 -10.06 9.55
C THR A 228 -12.18 -10.49 10.74
N ALA A 229 -11.56 -11.02 11.78
CA ALA A 229 -12.21 -11.28 13.05
C ALA A 229 -11.41 -10.65 14.20
N GLN A 230 -12.12 -10.16 15.22
CA GLN A 230 -11.46 -9.65 16.43
C GLN A 230 -10.80 -10.78 17.22
N ARG A 231 -9.77 -10.44 17.99
CA ARG A 231 -9.16 -11.39 18.94
C ARG A 231 -10.16 -11.75 20.05
N GLY A 232 -10.11 -12.98 20.50
CA GLY A 232 -10.82 -13.42 21.71
C GLY A 232 -10.06 -13.03 22.97
N PHE A 233 -10.79 -12.78 24.06
CA PHE A 233 -10.16 -12.48 25.37
C PHE A 233 -9.49 -13.70 26.00
N MET A 234 -9.97 -14.91 25.71
CA MET A 234 -9.44 -16.17 26.22
C MET A 234 -9.01 -17.06 25.07
N PRO A 235 -7.97 -17.90 25.23
CA PRO A 235 -7.46 -18.76 24.15
C PRO A 235 -8.53 -19.61 23.45
N PRO A 236 -9.53 -20.25 24.13
CA PRO A 236 -10.56 -21.01 23.44
C PRO A 236 -11.47 -20.13 22.56
N GLU A 237 -11.82 -18.94 23.04
CA GLU A 237 -12.60 -17.97 22.27
C GLU A 237 -11.82 -17.46 21.05
N ASP A 238 -10.53 -17.16 21.23
CA ASP A 238 -9.65 -16.69 20.16
C ASP A 238 -9.52 -17.72 19.04
N MET A 239 -9.32 -18.99 19.41
CA MET A 239 -9.30 -20.11 18.46
C MET A 239 -10.66 -20.30 17.74
N ALA A 240 -11.77 -20.14 18.48
CA ALA A 240 -13.11 -20.25 17.89
C ALA A 240 -13.36 -19.12 16.87
N ARG A 241 -12.92 -17.90 17.14
CA ARG A 241 -13.04 -16.77 16.18
C ARG A 241 -12.17 -16.96 14.96
N ALA A 242 -10.95 -17.46 15.11
CA ALA A 242 -10.08 -17.80 13.98
C ALA A 242 -10.70 -18.91 13.11
N LYS A 243 -11.27 -19.95 13.76
CA LYS A 243 -11.96 -21.05 13.05
C LYS A 243 -13.21 -20.56 12.32
N TYR A 244 -14.04 -19.75 13.00
CA TYR A 244 -15.23 -19.15 12.39
C TYR A 244 -14.88 -18.39 11.11
N LEU A 245 -13.79 -17.60 11.12
CA LEU A 245 -13.37 -16.87 9.95
C LEU A 245 -13.03 -17.76 8.75
N VAL A 246 -12.45 -18.94 8.99
CA VAL A 246 -12.18 -19.95 7.93
C VAL A 246 -13.46 -20.57 7.39
N GLU A 247 -14.49 -20.71 8.23
CA GLU A 247 -15.76 -21.36 7.87
C GLU A 247 -16.79 -20.39 7.30
N ASP A 248 -16.60 -19.06 7.50
CA ASP A 248 -17.52 -18.02 7.06
C ASP A 248 -17.62 -17.95 5.53
N GLU A 249 -18.77 -18.30 4.98
CA GLU A 249 -19.01 -18.38 3.53
C GLU A 249 -18.81 -17.04 2.83
N LYS A 250 -19.21 -15.92 3.46
CA LYS A 250 -19.06 -14.58 2.90
C LYS A 250 -17.59 -14.21 2.77
N SER A 251 -16.81 -14.32 3.86
CA SER A 251 -15.37 -14.02 3.86
C SER A 251 -14.61 -14.89 2.86
N ARG A 252 -14.97 -16.17 2.72
CA ARG A 252 -14.38 -17.07 1.73
C ARG A 252 -14.71 -16.66 0.30
N ALA A 253 -15.96 -16.30 0.03
CA ALA A 253 -16.39 -15.87 -1.31
C ALA A 253 -15.68 -14.58 -1.72
N GLU A 254 -15.61 -13.60 -0.84
CA GLU A 254 -14.87 -12.34 -1.08
C GLU A 254 -13.37 -12.59 -1.30
N ASN A 255 -12.76 -13.46 -0.50
CA ASN A 255 -11.35 -13.80 -0.64
C ASN A 255 -11.09 -14.50 -1.96
N LEU A 256 -11.92 -15.49 -2.32
CA LEU A 256 -11.80 -16.24 -3.57
C LEU A 256 -11.94 -15.35 -4.82
N MET A 257 -12.87 -14.39 -4.78
CA MET A 257 -13.03 -13.42 -5.87
C MET A 257 -11.76 -12.59 -6.10
N ILE A 258 -11.09 -12.14 -5.04
CA ILE A 258 -9.83 -11.38 -5.16
C ILE A 258 -8.68 -12.30 -5.58
N VAL A 259 -8.64 -13.54 -5.13
CA VAL A 259 -7.69 -14.56 -5.61
C VAL A 259 -7.81 -14.73 -7.12
N ASP A 260 -9.01 -14.91 -7.65
CA ASP A 260 -9.23 -15.07 -9.09
C ASP A 260 -8.87 -13.82 -9.88
N LEU A 261 -9.15 -12.64 -9.35
CA LEU A 261 -8.76 -11.38 -9.97
C LEU A 261 -7.23 -11.27 -10.07
N LEU A 262 -6.49 -11.55 -8.99
CA LEU A 262 -5.03 -11.51 -8.98
C LEU A 262 -4.40 -12.63 -9.81
N ARG A 263 -5.00 -13.83 -9.86
CA ARG A 263 -4.56 -14.88 -10.78
C ARG A 263 -4.66 -14.43 -12.24
N ASN A 264 -5.78 -13.78 -12.61
CA ASN A 264 -5.93 -13.19 -13.94
C ASN A 264 -4.86 -12.13 -14.22
N ASP A 265 -4.62 -11.21 -13.28
CA ASP A 265 -3.61 -10.17 -13.43
C ASP A 265 -2.20 -10.75 -13.60
N LEU A 266 -1.82 -11.69 -12.73
CA LEU A 266 -0.53 -12.36 -12.79
C LEU A 266 -0.36 -13.20 -14.07
N SER A 267 -1.42 -13.83 -14.59
CA SER A 267 -1.36 -14.66 -15.78
C SER A 267 -0.92 -13.90 -17.04
N ARG A 268 -1.14 -12.59 -17.06
CA ARG A 268 -0.71 -11.71 -18.17
C ARG A 268 0.80 -11.50 -18.22
N LEU A 269 1.49 -11.75 -17.11
CA LEU A 269 2.92 -11.51 -16.93
C LEU A 269 3.73 -12.79 -16.75
N ALA A 270 3.05 -13.87 -16.40
CA ALA A 270 3.66 -15.12 -16.01
C ALA A 270 3.95 -16.06 -17.21
N GLU A 271 4.87 -16.98 -17.02
CA GLU A 271 5.02 -18.14 -17.89
C GLU A 271 3.74 -18.96 -17.87
N ILE A 272 3.33 -19.50 -19.02
CA ILE A 272 2.10 -20.30 -19.16
C ILE A 272 2.14 -21.47 -18.19
N GLY A 273 1.07 -21.65 -17.41
CA GLY A 273 0.94 -22.74 -16.43
C GLY A 273 1.71 -22.55 -15.12
N SER A 274 2.41 -21.42 -14.93
CA SER A 274 3.19 -21.18 -13.71
C SER A 274 2.37 -20.55 -12.57
N VAL A 275 1.21 -19.95 -12.84
CA VAL A 275 0.37 -19.34 -11.81
C VAL A 275 -0.25 -20.41 -10.92
N LYS A 276 0.04 -20.35 -9.62
CA LYS A 276 -0.43 -21.31 -8.62
C LYS A 276 -0.98 -20.57 -7.41
N VAL A 277 -2.06 -21.12 -6.85
CA VAL A 277 -2.55 -20.76 -5.53
C VAL A 277 -1.80 -21.65 -4.54
N THR A 278 -1.00 -21.08 -3.68
CA THR A 278 -0.13 -21.81 -2.74
C THR A 278 -0.87 -22.21 -1.48
N ASP A 279 -1.76 -21.35 -1.03
CA ASP A 279 -2.64 -21.58 0.11
C ASP A 279 -3.93 -20.77 -0.05
N LEU A 280 -5.04 -21.30 0.45
CA LEU A 280 -6.34 -20.64 0.47
C LEU A 280 -6.85 -20.53 1.90
N PHE A 281 -7.46 -19.36 2.20
CA PHE A 281 -8.20 -19.12 3.45
C PHE A 281 -7.34 -19.32 4.70
N THR A 282 -6.06 -19.03 4.63
CA THR A 282 -5.15 -19.12 5.78
C THR A 282 -5.40 -17.96 6.73
N VAL A 283 -5.62 -18.25 8.01
CA VAL A 283 -5.76 -17.21 9.03
C VAL A 283 -4.40 -16.83 9.59
N GLN A 284 -4.04 -15.58 9.44
CA GLN A 284 -2.91 -14.95 10.09
C GLN A 284 -3.39 -14.23 11.36
N THR A 285 -2.75 -14.52 12.49
CA THR A 285 -3.08 -13.92 13.78
C THR A 285 -2.16 -12.74 14.06
N TYR A 286 -2.75 -11.56 14.18
CA TYR A 286 -2.07 -10.34 14.59
C TYR A 286 -2.39 -10.01 16.06
N PRO A 287 -1.67 -9.10 16.72
CA PRO A 287 -1.95 -8.73 18.09
C PRO A 287 -3.40 -8.27 18.33
N THR A 288 -4.01 -7.60 17.38
CA THR A 288 -5.33 -6.97 17.51
C THR A 288 -6.46 -7.71 16.77
N LEU A 289 -6.14 -8.60 15.83
CA LEU A 289 -7.15 -9.25 14.97
C LEU A 289 -6.62 -10.54 14.33
N HIS A 290 -7.55 -11.35 13.82
CA HIS A 290 -7.30 -12.42 12.85
C HIS A 290 -7.63 -11.91 11.46
N GLN A 291 -6.82 -12.27 10.48
CA GLN A 291 -6.99 -11.88 9.08
C GLN A 291 -6.91 -13.11 8.17
N MET A 292 -7.91 -13.30 7.32
CA MET A 292 -7.84 -14.33 6.29
C MET A 292 -7.01 -13.85 5.10
N THR A 293 -6.09 -14.68 4.65
CA THR A 293 -5.22 -14.43 3.50
C THR A 293 -5.18 -15.64 2.58
N SER A 294 -4.81 -15.41 1.32
CA SER A 294 -4.54 -16.49 0.37
C SER A 294 -3.27 -16.17 -0.41
N GLY A 295 -2.43 -17.17 -0.67
CA GLY A 295 -1.18 -17.02 -1.39
C GLY A 295 -1.32 -17.34 -2.87
N ILE A 296 -0.73 -16.49 -3.72
CA ILE A 296 -0.64 -16.72 -5.16
C ILE A 296 0.80 -16.51 -5.59
N GLU A 297 1.34 -17.44 -6.36
CA GLU A 297 2.70 -17.36 -6.91
C GLU A 297 2.68 -17.61 -8.41
N ALA A 298 3.64 -16.98 -9.10
CA ALA A 298 3.88 -17.25 -10.50
C ALA A 298 5.36 -17.05 -10.83
N LYS A 299 5.83 -17.63 -11.95
CA LYS A 299 7.11 -17.32 -12.54
C LYS A 299 6.89 -16.27 -13.63
N LEU A 300 7.53 -15.11 -13.53
CA LEU A 300 7.47 -14.08 -14.57
C LEU A 300 8.10 -14.57 -15.87
N ARG A 301 7.53 -14.16 -17.00
CA ARG A 301 8.18 -14.31 -18.29
C ARG A 301 9.53 -13.59 -18.31
N GLU A 302 10.43 -14.02 -19.15
CA GLU A 302 11.71 -13.34 -19.36
C GLU A 302 11.47 -11.89 -19.84
N ASN A 303 12.33 -11.00 -19.37
CA ASN A 303 12.36 -9.59 -19.79
C ASN A 303 11.10 -8.77 -19.52
N VAL A 304 10.25 -9.17 -18.56
CA VAL A 304 9.13 -8.32 -18.11
C VAL A 304 9.71 -7.03 -17.54
N THR A 305 9.35 -5.91 -18.15
CA THR A 305 9.74 -4.56 -17.76
C THR A 305 8.94 -4.07 -16.56
N LEU A 306 9.42 -3.00 -15.90
CA LEU A 306 8.64 -2.36 -14.81
C LEU A 306 7.31 -1.79 -15.33
N ALA A 307 7.31 -1.21 -16.54
CA ALA A 307 6.10 -0.70 -17.16
C ALA A 307 5.06 -1.80 -17.41
N GLU A 308 5.48 -2.95 -17.94
CA GLU A 308 4.60 -4.12 -18.14
C GLU A 308 4.09 -4.68 -16.82
N LEU A 309 4.97 -4.78 -15.79
CA LEU A 309 4.61 -5.27 -14.47
C LEU A 309 3.51 -4.40 -13.85
N PHE A 310 3.70 -3.09 -13.84
CA PHE A 310 2.70 -2.16 -13.32
C PHE A 310 1.43 -2.16 -14.18
N SER A 311 1.52 -2.15 -15.51
CA SER A 311 0.33 -2.21 -16.39
C SER A 311 -0.48 -3.50 -16.22
N GLY A 312 0.17 -4.61 -15.87
CA GLY A 312 -0.49 -5.89 -15.62
C GLY A 312 -1.20 -5.98 -14.29
N LEU A 313 -0.65 -5.35 -13.24
CA LEU A 313 -1.09 -5.54 -11.86
C LEU A 313 -1.80 -4.33 -11.25
N PHE A 314 -1.33 -3.12 -11.57
CA PHE A 314 -1.70 -1.89 -10.87
C PHE A 314 -2.99 -1.25 -11.39
N PRO A 315 -3.84 -0.68 -10.50
CA PRO A 315 -3.80 -0.79 -9.04
C PRO A 315 -4.20 -2.18 -8.54
N CYS A 316 -3.93 -2.47 -7.27
CA CYS A 316 -4.32 -3.76 -6.68
C CYS A 316 -5.83 -4.01 -6.76
N GLY A 317 -6.21 -5.22 -7.14
CA GLY A 317 -7.60 -5.62 -7.27
C GLY A 317 -8.40 -5.52 -5.96
N SER A 318 -7.74 -5.75 -4.81
CA SER A 318 -8.38 -5.70 -3.49
C SER A 318 -8.94 -4.33 -3.11
N VAL A 319 -8.43 -3.26 -3.73
CA VAL A 319 -8.82 -1.86 -3.45
C VAL A 319 -9.52 -1.16 -4.62
N THR A 320 -9.88 -1.91 -5.67
CA THR A 320 -10.63 -1.42 -6.84
C THR A 320 -12.03 -2.04 -6.89
N GLY A 321 -12.15 -3.21 -7.43
CA GLY A 321 -13.38 -3.96 -7.60
C GLY A 321 -13.25 -4.98 -8.73
N ALA A 322 -14.30 -5.69 -9.00
CA ALA A 322 -14.32 -6.76 -9.99
C ALA A 322 -15.54 -6.64 -10.92
N PRO A 323 -15.35 -6.59 -12.26
CA PRO A 323 -14.09 -6.50 -13.01
C PRO A 323 -13.34 -5.16 -12.82
N LYS A 324 -12.00 -5.21 -12.72
CA LYS A 324 -11.16 -4.06 -12.33
C LYS A 324 -11.39 -2.80 -13.16
N ILE A 325 -11.30 -2.87 -14.48
CA ILE A 325 -11.40 -1.70 -15.36
C ILE A 325 -12.78 -1.06 -15.21
N ARG A 326 -13.86 -1.86 -15.20
CA ARG A 326 -15.22 -1.34 -15.04
C ARG A 326 -15.43 -0.70 -13.67
N ALA A 327 -14.92 -1.32 -12.62
CA ALA A 327 -14.96 -0.73 -11.27
C ALA A 327 -14.21 0.61 -11.23
N MET A 328 -13.05 0.72 -11.87
CA MET A 328 -12.29 1.98 -11.92
C MET A 328 -13.02 3.09 -12.70
N GLU A 329 -13.76 2.77 -13.76
CA GLU A 329 -14.63 3.73 -14.44
C GLU A 329 -15.69 4.29 -13.49
N ILE A 330 -16.39 3.41 -12.78
CA ILE A 330 -17.46 3.77 -11.84
C ILE A 330 -16.89 4.58 -10.66
N ILE A 331 -15.78 4.15 -10.09
CA ILE A 331 -15.06 4.84 -9.00
C ILE A 331 -14.76 6.30 -9.41
N ARG A 332 -14.20 6.51 -10.60
CA ARG A 332 -13.90 7.84 -11.12
C ARG A 332 -15.13 8.74 -11.22
N ASP A 333 -16.28 8.17 -11.58
CA ASP A 333 -17.52 8.92 -11.74
C ASP A 333 -18.24 9.20 -10.40
N LEU A 334 -17.98 8.38 -9.37
CA LEU A 334 -18.65 8.49 -8.07
C LEU A 334 -17.83 9.22 -7.00
N GLU A 335 -16.53 9.08 -7.02
CA GLU A 335 -15.63 9.73 -6.05
C GLU A 335 -15.35 11.18 -6.50
N CYS A 336 -15.47 12.13 -5.57
CA CYS A 336 -15.35 13.56 -5.86
C CYS A 336 -13.90 14.08 -5.79
N ALA A 337 -12.96 13.25 -5.41
CA ALA A 337 -11.55 13.60 -5.25
C ALA A 337 -10.64 12.46 -5.71
N ALA A 338 -9.43 12.81 -6.14
CA ALA A 338 -8.38 11.83 -6.39
C ALA A 338 -8.03 11.09 -5.10
N ARG A 339 -7.71 9.81 -5.23
CA ARG A 339 -7.23 8.99 -4.11
C ARG A 339 -5.80 9.32 -3.72
N GLY A 340 -5.01 9.85 -4.66
CA GLY A 340 -3.58 10.09 -4.47
C GLY A 340 -2.83 8.80 -4.19
N VAL A 341 -1.99 8.81 -3.16
CA VAL A 341 -1.22 7.63 -2.79
C VAL A 341 -2.07 6.53 -2.15
N TYR A 342 -3.21 6.88 -1.56
CA TYR A 342 -4.14 5.88 -1.01
C TYR A 342 -4.65 4.93 -2.11
N CYS A 343 -4.67 3.62 -1.83
CA CYS A 343 -4.95 2.56 -2.82
C CYS A 343 -3.94 2.47 -3.97
N GLY A 344 -2.88 3.28 -3.93
CA GLY A 344 -1.68 3.11 -4.73
C GLY A 344 -0.72 2.12 -4.06
N SER A 345 0.59 2.39 -4.14
CA SER A 345 1.59 1.48 -3.59
C SER A 345 2.87 2.20 -3.20
N LEU A 346 3.44 1.85 -2.05
CA LEU A 346 4.81 2.20 -1.69
C LEU A 346 5.68 0.97 -1.87
N GLY A 347 6.92 1.17 -2.33
CA GLY A 347 7.79 0.02 -2.49
C GLY A 347 9.26 0.34 -2.74
N VAL A 348 10.02 -0.75 -2.81
CA VAL A 348 11.45 -0.76 -3.06
C VAL A 348 11.76 -1.72 -4.20
N ILE A 349 12.76 -1.36 -5.01
CA ILE A 349 13.36 -2.21 -6.05
C ILE A 349 14.85 -2.20 -5.80
N SER A 350 15.43 -3.39 -5.63
CA SER A 350 16.87 -3.60 -5.47
C SER A 350 17.56 -3.76 -6.83
N PRO A 351 18.88 -3.52 -6.94
CA PRO A 351 19.62 -3.66 -8.20
C PRO A 351 19.60 -5.05 -8.82
N ASP A 352 19.44 -6.09 -7.99
CA ASP A 352 19.30 -7.49 -8.41
C ASP A 352 17.91 -7.82 -8.97
N GLY A 353 16.98 -6.85 -8.96
CA GLY A 353 15.62 -6.99 -9.45
C GLY A 353 14.63 -7.49 -8.40
N ASP A 354 15.06 -7.72 -7.18
CA ASP A 354 14.13 -7.99 -6.07
C ASP A 354 13.30 -6.75 -5.77
N MET A 355 12.02 -6.95 -5.53
CA MET A 355 11.10 -5.84 -5.26
C MET A 355 10.01 -6.24 -4.30
N ARG A 356 9.56 -5.25 -3.53
CA ARG A 356 8.44 -5.37 -2.60
C ARG A 356 7.60 -4.12 -2.65
N PHE A 357 6.31 -4.30 -2.86
CA PHE A 357 5.30 -3.24 -2.91
C PHE A 357 4.14 -3.56 -1.99
N ASN A 358 3.68 -2.55 -1.24
CA ASN A 358 2.48 -2.67 -0.41
C ASN A 358 1.23 -2.18 -1.16
N VAL A 359 0.05 -2.48 -0.62
CA VAL A 359 -1.19 -1.75 -0.95
C VAL A 359 -1.25 -0.56 0.00
N ALA A 360 -1.22 0.66 -0.52
CA ALA A 360 -1.17 1.87 0.29
C ALA A 360 -2.52 2.19 0.96
N ILE A 361 -2.93 1.36 1.92
CA ILE A 361 -4.05 1.60 2.83
C ILE A 361 -3.52 2.01 4.20
N ARG A 362 -4.36 2.63 5.04
CA ARG A 362 -3.91 3.25 6.31
C ARG A 362 -2.74 4.19 6.08
N THR A 363 -2.90 5.01 5.04
CA THR A 363 -1.84 5.87 4.50
C THR A 363 -2.31 7.30 4.52
N LEU A 364 -1.43 8.18 5.02
CA LEU A 364 -1.65 9.62 5.11
C LEU A 364 -0.75 10.33 4.12
N THR A 365 -1.27 11.40 3.53
CA THR A 365 -0.49 12.35 2.73
C THR A 365 -0.45 13.68 3.47
N ILE A 366 0.74 14.16 3.79
CA ILE A 366 1.00 15.44 4.43
C ILE A 366 1.59 16.37 3.37
N PHE A 367 0.89 17.45 3.07
CA PHE A 367 1.35 18.44 2.10
C PHE A 367 2.21 19.54 2.75
N PRO A 368 3.04 20.27 1.96
CA PRO A 368 3.90 21.33 2.48
C PRO A 368 3.17 22.48 3.18
N ASP A 369 1.89 22.70 2.85
CA ASP A 369 1.01 23.68 3.49
C ASP A 369 0.37 23.18 4.79
N HIS A 370 0.87 22.03 5.31
CA HIS A 370 0.35 21.35 6.50
C HIS A 370 -1.05 20.76 6.35
N GLU A 371 -1.62 20.73 5.15
CA GLU A 371 -2.83 19.96 4.92
C GLU A 371 -2.53 18.46 5.03
N LEU A 372 -3.44 17.74 5.68
CA LEU A 372 -3.36 16.30 5.88
C LEU A 372 -4.56 15.64 5.22
N VAL A 373 -4.31 14.62 4.41
CA VAL A 373 -5.34 13.79 3.80
C VAL A 373 -5.14 12.34 4.22
N CYS A 374 -6.22 11.72 4.70
CA CYS A 374 -6.30 10.28 4.94
C CYS A 374 -7.58 9.74 4.32
N ASN A 375 -7.45 8.94 3.26
CA ASN A 375 -8.63 8.32 2.67
C ASN A 375 -9.02 7.04 3.42
N VAL A 376 -10.31 6.75 3.42
CA VAL A 376 -10.90 5.52 3.93
C VAL A 376 -11.88 4.97 2.90
N GLY A 377 -12.17 3.67 2.99
CA GLY A 377 -13.11 3.04 2.08
C GLY A 377 -13.50 1.64 2.51
N SER A 378 -14.56 1.16 1.92
CA SER A 378 -15.06 -0.20 2.10
C SER A 378 -15.46 -0.83 0.78
N ALA A 379 -15.53 -2.16 0.76
CA ALA A 379 -15.86 -2.93 -0.42
C ALA A 379 -17.36 -3.23 -0.45
N ILE A 380 -18.10 -2.54 -1.31
CA ILE A 380 -19.54 -2.72 -1.47
C ILE A 380 -19.81 -3.95 -2.34
N VAL A 381 -20.61 -4.86 -1.82
CA VAL A 381 -21.16 -6.05 -2.48
C VAL A 381 -22.69 -6.04 -2.40
N ALA A 382 -23.35 -7.00 -3.03
CA ALA A 382 -24.82 -7.06 -3.10
C ALA A 382 -25.52 -6.99 -1.73
N ASP A 383 -24.93 -7.63 -0.71
CA ASP A 383 -25.50 -7.76 0.64
C ASP A 383 -25.11 -6.59 1.57
N SER A 384 -24.26 -5.66 1.10
CA SER A 384 -23.81 -4.53 1.89
C SER A 384 -24.95 -3.56 2.22
N THR A 385 -24.85 -2.89 3.38
CA THR A 385 -25.72 -1.77 3.76
C THR A 385 -24.94 -0.48 3.89
N ALA A 386 -25.53 0.66 3.51
CA ALA A 386 -24.84 1.94 3.52
C ALA A 386 -24.33 2.33 4.90
N ARG A 387 -25.09 2.01 5.93
CA ARG A 387 -24.73 2.33 7.32
C ARG A 387 -23.52 1.54 7.78
N GLU A 388 -23.53 0.22 7.60
CA GLU A 388 -22.44 -0.64 8.04
C GLU A 388 -21.13 -0.31 7.31
N GLU A 389 -21.18 -0.08 6.00
CA GLU A 389 -20.02 0.27 5.18
C GLU A 389 -19.45 1.65 5.57
N TYR A 390 -20.29 2.63 5.88
CA TYR A 390 -19.83 3.93 6.36
C TYR A 390 -19.17 3.83 7.73
N GLU A 391 -19.79 3.09 8.67
CA GLU A 391 -19.23 2.83 9.99
C GLU A 391 -17.89 2.07 9.87
N GLU A 392 -17.77 1.09 8.97
CA GLU A 392 -16.52 0.39 8.68
C GLU A 392 -15.42 1.34 8.18
N CYS A 393 -15.74 2.27 7.29
CA CYS A 393 -14.80 3.29 6.84
C CYS A 393 -14.26 4.11 8.02
N LEU A 394 -15.12 4.56 8.92
CA LEU A 394 -14.71 5.34 10.10
C LEU A 394 -13.90 4.50 11.10
N ILE A 395 -14.26 3.22 11.30
CA ILE A 395 -13.50 2.29 12.12
C ILE A 395 -12.07 2.12 11.57
N LYS A 396 -11.92 2.03 10.26
CA LYS A 396 -10.61 1.94 9.61
C LYS A 396 -9.73 3.17 9.84
N ALA A 397 -10.30 4.33 10.18
CA ALA A 397 -9.55 5.52 10.56
C ALA A 397 -9.13 5.57 12.04
N ARG A 398 -9.66 4.70 12.91
CA ARG A 398 -9.38 4.74 14.36
C ARG A 398 -7.91 4.54 14.74
N PHE A 399 -7.11 3.94 13.87
CA PHE A 399 -5.66 3.85 14.11
C PHE A 399 -4.99 5.21 14.31
N LEU A 400 -5.61 6.28 13.82
CA LEU A 400 -5.11 7.65 13.95
C LEU A 400 -5.33 8.22 15.35
N THR A 401 -6.45 7.91 15.99
CA THR A 401 -6.86 8.50 17.27
C THR A 401 -6.55 7.62 18.47
N GLY A 402 -6.39 6.31 18.27
CA GLY A 402 -6.17 5.35 19.37
C GLY A 402 -7.40 5.09 20.22
N ALA A 403 -8.60 5.48 19.75
CA ALA A 403 -9.89 5.27 20.41
C ALA A 403 -10.64 4.08 19.82
#